data_17cc6a8b3354f17f09f5c8d6e233b1b1
#
_entry.id   17cc6a8b3354f17f09f5c8d6e233b1b1
#
_cell.length_a   1.000
_cell.length_b   1.000
_cell.length_c   1.000
_cell.angle_alpha   90.00
_cell.angle_beta   90.00
_cell.angle_gamma   90.00
#
_symmetry.space_group_name_H-M   'P 1'
#
loop_
_entity.id
_entity.type
_entity.pdbx_description
1 polymer ?
#
loop_
_entity_poly.entity_id
_entity_poly.type
_entity_poly.pdbx_seq_one_letter_code
_entity_poly.pdbx_strand_id
1 'polypeptide(L)'
;MNFFTRRGFALFLSLVGAVGAAQAQRTGVPVVEFRDIPVSLATQKSLTAEQVRQAIQVTATAERWDMVTLADGSLQLTTLKNGKHTVVMNMTYSASTYSLLYKSSDKLNYSKNVIQRPTNFGIGPINVIEDARLKQIARFSALPESKYAVALDDTLIHPSYEAWLHELLSGVRRQLSVL
;
A
#
# COMPACT_ATOMS: atom_id res chain seq x y z
N MET A 1 9.27 -82.45 19.95
CA MET A 1 10.41 -81.56 19.70
C MET A 1 9.83 -80.23 19.29
N ASN A 2 9.87 -79.29 20.23
CA ASN A 2 9.17 -77.99 20.12
C ASN A 2 10.15 -76.89 19.71
N PHE A 3 9.85 -76.15 18.64
CA PHE A 3 10.56 -74.93 18.31
C PHE A 3 9.60 -73.76 18.40
N PHE A 4 9.74 -72.99 19.49
CA PHE A 4 9.13 -71.66 19.70
C PHE A 4 9.90 -70.63 18.92
N THR A 5 9.27 -70.04 17.94
CA THR A 5 9.81 -68.87 17.27
C THR A 5 9.12 -67.61 17.84
N ARG A 6 9.88 -66.81 18.63
CA ARG A 6 9.47 -65.48 19.16
C ARG A 6 9.50 -64.46 18.00
N ARG A 7 8.37 -64.01 17.58
CA ARG A 7 8.24 -62.82 16.70
C ARG A 7 8.24 -61.58 17.56
N GLY A 8 9.33 -60.79 17.48
CA GLY A 8 9.44 -59.48 18.09
C GLY A 8 8.58 -58.47 17.32
N PHE A 9 7.67 -57.83 18.04
CA PHE A 9 6.83 -56.78 17.52
C PHE A 9 7.59 -55.46 17.72
N ALA A 10 8.18 -54.90 16.63
CA ALA A 10 8.82 -53.59 16.65
C ALA A 10 7.73 -52.52 16.52
N LEU A 11 7.46 -51.81 17.60
CA LEU A 11 6.61 -50.61 17.60
C LEU A 11 7.39 -49.47 16.94
N PHE A 12 7.05 -49.14 15.69
CA PHE A 12 7.48 -47.89 15.06
C PHE A 12 6.62 -46.76 15.58
N LEU A 13 7.18 -45.98 16.50
CA LEU A 13 6.59 -44.73 16.97
C LEU A 13 6.87 -43.67 15.92
N SER A 14 5.92 -43.42 15.00
CA SER A 14 5.99 -42.32 14.01
C SER A 14 5.69 -41.00 14.74
N LEU A 15 6.75 -40.28 15.03
CA LEU A 15 6.67 -38.91 15.51
C LEU A 15 6.25 -38.00 14.32
N VAL A 16 4.95 -37.77 14.15
CA VAL A 16 4.44 -36.80 13.22
C VAL A 16 4.73 -35.41 13.79
N GLY A 17 5.86 -34.85 13.39
CA GLY A 17 6.18 -33.46 13.64
C GLY A 17 5.18 -32.55 12.92
N ALA A 18 4.23 -31.99 13.63
CA ALA A 18 3.40 -30.89 13.15
C ALA A 18 4.31 -29.67 12.90
N VAL A 19 4.78 -29.53 11.67
CA VAL A 19 5.38 -28.28 11.20
C VAL A 19 4.24 -27.27 11.13
N GLY A 20 3.98 -26.57 12.22
CA GLY A 20 3.13 -25.40 12.24
C GLY A 20 3.73 -24.38 11.28
N ALA A 21 3.15 -24.24 10.11
CA ALA A 21 3.44 -23.11 9.23
C ALA A 21 3.05 -21.85 9.99
N ALA A 22 4.02 -21.23 10.66
CA ALA A 22 3.87 -19.88 11.19
C ALA A 22 3.54 -18.99 9.99
N GLN A 23 2.27 -18.71 9.80
CA GLN A 23 1.85 -17.68 8.87
C GLN A 23 2.41 -16.37 9.44
N ALA A 24 3.51 -15.90 8.88
CA ALA A 24 4.03 -14.58 9.17
C ALA A 24 2.91 -13.59 8.86
N GLN A 25 2.22 -13.13 9.88
CA GLN A 25 1.27 -12.02 9.74
C GLN A 25 2.07 -10.86 9.19
N ARG A 26 1.78 -10.50 7.93
CA ARG A 26 2.43 -9.36 7.30
C ARG A 26 2.09 -8.14 8.16
N THR A 27 3.10 -7.60 8.80
CA THR A 27 2.98 -6.39 9.63
C THR A 27 2.37 -5.29 8.77
N GLY A 28 1.29 -4.66 9.24
CA GLY A 28 0.71 -3.52 8.57
C GLY A 28 1.72 -2.38 8.45
N VAL A 29 1.55 -1.55 7.45
CA VAL A 29 2.39 -0.36 7.20
C VAL A 29 1.53 0.89 7.30
N PRO A 30 2.07 2.05 7.70
CA PRO A 30 1.33 3.31 7.68
C PRO A 30 0.77 3.60 6.29
N VAL A 31 -0.44 4.16 6.23
CA VAL A 31 -1.01 4.67 4.99
C VAL A 31 -0.20 5.87 4.53
N VAL A 32 0.17 5.90 3.25
CA VAL A 32 0.86 7.05 2.64
C VAL A 32 -0.06 7.73 1.65
N GLU A 33 -0.10 9.05 1.72
CA GLU A 33 -0.72 9.94 0.75
C GLU A 33 0.36 10.73 0.01
N PHE A 34 0.00 11.30 -1.11
CA PHE A 34 0.88 12.19 -1.87
C PHE A 34 0.16 13.51 -2.10
N ARG A 35 0.80 14.61 -1.70
CA ARG A 35 0.19 15.93 -1.72
C ARG A 35 0.99 16.91 -2.55
N ASP A 36 0.28 17.67 -3.38
CA ASP A 36 0.83 18.77 -4.17
C ASP A 36 2.03 18.39 -5.04
N ILE A 37 1.96 17.23 -5.69
CA ILE A 37 2.99 16.76 -6.61
C ILE A 37 3.02 17.71 -7.81
N PRO A 38 4.14 18.38 -8.10
CA PRO A 38 4.23 19.29 -9.24
C PRO A 38 4.16 18.52 -10.56
N VAL A 39 3.36 19.01 -11.51
CA VAL A 39 3.34 18.52 -12.89
C VAL A 39 4.71 18.66 -13.55
N SER A 40 5.49 19.66 -13.15
CA SER A 40 6.87 19.89 -13.61
C SER A 40 7.86 18.75 -13.29
N LEU A 41 7.52 17.84 -12.39
CA LEU A 41 8.31 16.59 -12.21
C LEU A 41 8.25 15.67 -13.44
N ALA A 42 7.18 15.74 -14.21
CA ALA A 42 6.97 14.90 -15.39
C ALA A 42 7.34 15.60 -16.68
N THR A 43 7.07 16.91 -16.80
CA THR A 43 7.29 17.67 -18.03
C THR A 43 7.58 19.14 -17.72
N GLN A 44 8.43 19.76 -18.55
CA GLN A 44 8.70 21.21 -18.49
C GLN A 44 7.67 22.03 -19.32
N LYS A 45 6.77 21.37 -20.02
CA LYS A 45 5.71 22.02 -20.77
C LYS A 45 4.62 22.53 -19.83
N SER A 46 4.01 23.65 -20.16
CA SER A 46 2.82 24.14 -19.47
C SER A 46 1.61 23.34 -19.96
N LEU A 47 1.00 22.59 -19.07
CA LEU A 47 -0.21 21.84 -19.35
C LEU A 47 -1.45 22.57 -18.83
N THR A 48 -2.61 22.26 -19.40
CA THR A 48 -3.90 22.66 -18.84
C THR A 48 -4.37 21.65 -17.78
N ALA A 49 -5.26 22.05 -16.90
CA ALA A 49 -5.88 21.12 -15.93
C ALA A 49 -6.59 19.94 -16.64
N GLU A 50 -7.18 20.19 -17.81
CA GLU A 50 -7.84 19.14 -18.59
C GLU A 50 -6.85 18.12 -19.16
N GLN A 51 -5.68 18.55 -19.60
CA GLN A 51 -4.61 17.63 -20.03
C GLN A 51 -4.09 16.78 -18.85
N VAL A 52 -3.94 17.37 -17.65
CA VAL A 52 -3.59 16.63 -16.44
C VAL A 52 -4.69 15.61 -16.11
N ARG A 53 -5.96 16.00 -16.16
CA ARG A 53 -7.10 15.09 -15.96
C ARG A 53 -7.08 13.93 -16.95
N GLN A 54 -6.81 14.21 -18.21
CA GLN A 54 -6.73 13.19 -19.25
C GLN A 54 -5.58 12.19 -19.00
N ALA A 55 -4.41 12.66 -18.58
CA ALA A 55 -3.30 11.80 -18.20
C ALA A 55 -3.66 10.86 -17.05
N ILE A 56 -4.36 11.39 -16.03
CA ILE A 56 -4.87 10.61 -14.90
C ILE A 56 -5.87 9.56 -15.41
N GLN A 57 -6.82 9.94 -16.26
CA GLN A 57 -7.84 9.04 -16.80
C GLN A 57 -7.24 7.89 -17.61
N VAL A 58 -6.29 8.18 -18.50
CA VAL A 58 -5.60 7.16 -19.30
C VAL A 58 -4.87 6.17 -18.37
N THR A 59 -4.17 6.69 -17.37
CA THR A 59 -3.48 5.85 -16.39
C THR A 59 -4.47 5.01 -15.58
N ALA A 60 -5.53 5.62 -15.05
CA ALA A 60 -6.54 4.92 -14.27
C ALA A 60 -7.11 3.73 -15.05
N THR A 61 -7.47 3.95 -16.32
CA THR A 61 -7.97 2.90 -17.19
C THR A 61 -6.94 1.78 -17.41
N ALA A 62 -5.68 2.13 -17.69
CA ALA A 62 -4.61 1.17 -17.91
C ALA A 62 -4.33 0.29 -16.69
N GLU A 63 -4.35 0.90 -15.48
CA GLU A 63 -4.06 0.23 -14.20
C GLU A 63 -5.32 -0.36 -13.54
N ARG A 64 -6.46 -0.37 -14.27
CA ARG A 64 -7.75 -0.91 -13.81
C ARG A 64 -8.30 -0.23 -12.56
N TRP A 65 -8.27 1.10 -12.59
CA TRP A 65 -8.98 1.94 -11.65
C TRP A 65 -10.23 2.52 -12.33
N ASP A 66 -11.37 2.30 -11.73
CA ASP A 66 -12.61 3.00 -12.10
C ASP A 66 -12.50 4.45 -11.63
N MET A 67 -12.87 5.39 -12.47
CA MET A 67 -12.78 6.82 -12.20
C MET A 67 -14.14 7.48 -12.24
N VAL A 68 -14.48 8.23 -11.19
CA VAL A 68 -15.69 9.04 -11.10
C VAL A 68 -15.30 10.48 -10.77
N THR A 69 -15.85 11.45 -11.50
CA THR A 69 -15.71 12.87 -11.17
C THR A 69 -16.72 13.22 -10.09
N LEU A 70 -16.25 13.81 -9.00
CA LEU A 70 -17.09 14.28 -7.90
C LEU A 70 -17.62 15.69 -8.16
N ALA A 71 -18.61 16.12 -7.36
CA ALA A 71 -19.26 17.44 -7.52
C ALA A 71 -18.29 18.63 -7.34
N ASP A 72 -17.19 18.45 -6.60
CA ASP A 72 -16.14 19.44 -6.40
C ASP A 72 -15.08 19.44 -7.51
N GLY A 73 -15.27 18.63 -8.54
CA GLY A 73 -14.32 18.47 -9.65
C GLY A 73 -13.15 17.54 -9.37
N SER A 74 -12.99 17.02 -8.17
CA SER A 74 -12.00 15.99 -7.85
C SER A 74 -12.39 14.64 -8.45
N LEU A 75 -11.43 13.72 -8.50
CA LEU A 75 -11.63 12.38 -9.04
C LEU A 75 -11.60 11.36 -7.91
N GLN A 76 -12.61 10.50 -7.87
CA GLN A 76 -12.55 9.30 -7.05
C GLN A 76 -12.08 8.12 -7.91
N LEU A 77 -10.98 7.50 -7.50
CA LEU A 77 -10.41 6.32 -8.14
C LEU A 77 -10.71 5.10 -7.27
N THR A 78 -11.29 4.07 -7.85
CA THR A 78 -11.61 2.82 -7.15
C THR A 78 -11.01 1.65 -7.91
N THR A 79 -10.34 0.74 -7.22
CA THR A 79 -9.84 -0.49 -7.83
C THR A 79 -10.14 -1.71 -6.98
N LEU A 80 -10.39 -2.84 -7.65
CA LEU A 80 -10.51 -4.16 -7.04
C LEU A 80 -9.29 -5.01 -7.41
N LYS A 81 -8.34 -5.10 -6.52
CA LYS A 81 -7.10 -5.88 -6.73
C LYS A 81 -7.27 -7.33 -6.24
N ASN A 82 -6.78 -8.27 -7.06
CA ASN A 82 -6.84 -9.72 -6.78
C ASN A 82 -8.26 -10.25 -6.51
N GLY A 83 -9.29 -9.62 -7.08
CA GLY A 83 -10.68 -10.02 -6.92
C GLY A 83 -11.27 -9.85 -5.50
N LYS A 84 -10.53 -9.24 -4.57
CA LYS A 84 -10.98 -9.14 -3.17
C LYS A 84 -10.62 -7.84 -2.43
N HIS A 85 -9.57 -7.15 -2.82
CA HIS A 85 -9.08 -5.97 -2.10
C HIS A 85 -9.55 -4.70 -2.80
N THR A 86 -10.48 -3.99 -2.21
CA THR A 86 -10.91 -2.68 -2.73
C THR A 86 -10.08 -1.56 -2.14
N VAL A 87 -9.64 -0.64 -2.98
CA VAL A 87 -9.00 0.62 -2.57
C VAL A 87 -9.74 1.77 -3.24
N VAL A 88 -10.02 2.80 -2.47
CA VAL A 88 -10.62 4.05 -2.94
C VAL A 88 -9.68 5.21 -2.59
N MET A 89 -9.30 5.95 -3.60
CA MET A 89 -8.47 7.14 -3.49
C MET A 89 -9.23 8.35 -4.01
N ASN A 90 -8.97 9.51 -3.42
CA ASN A 90 -9.39 10.79 -4.01
C ASN A 90 -8.17 11.44 -4.66
N MET A 91 -8.36 11.95 -5.87
CA MET A 91 -7.32 12.65 -6.59
C MET A 91 -7.78 14.05 -6.94
N THR A 92 -7.06 15.04 -6.45
CA THR A 92 -7.22 16.43 -6.84
C THR A 92 -6.17 16.81 -7.86
N TYR A 93 -6.47 17.75 -8.74
CA TYR A 93 -5.55 18.14 -9.81
C TYR A 93 -5.78 19.59 -10.24
N SER A 94 -4.73 20.16 -10.81
CA SER A 94 -4.72 21.46 -11.45
C SER A 94 -3.80 21.44 -12.68
N ALA A 95 -3.55 22.56 -13.29
CA ALA A 95 -2.54 22.70 -14.35
C ALA A 95 -1.11 22.50 -13.82
N SER A 96 -0.87 22.73 -12.53
CA SER A 96 0.48 22.77 -11.94
C SER A 96 0.76 21.65 -10.94
N THR A 97 -0.27 21.10 -10.29
CA THR A 97 -0.11 20.08 -9.23
C THR A 97 -1.22 19.03 -9.28
N TYR A 98 -0.95 17.86 -8.69
CA TYR A 98 -1.96 16.87 -8.37
C TYR A 98 -1.65 16.22 -7.02
N SER A 99 -2.69 15.69 -6.35
CA SER A 99 -2.56 15.01 -5.07
C SER A 99 -3.32 13.69 -5.11
N LEU A 100 -2.82 12.69 -4.42
CA LEU A 100 -3.43 11.36 -4.30
C LEU A 100 -3.66 11.06 -2.82
N LEU A 101 -4.92 11.11 -2.39
CA LEU A 101 -5.33 11.02 -0.99
C LEU A 101 -6.07 9.71 -0.74
N TYR A 102 -5.80 9.07 0.39
CA TYR A 102 -6.51 7.87 0.79
C TYR A 102 -7.93 8.20 1.26
N LYS A 103 -8.91 7.46 0.76
CA LYS A 103 -10.30 7.59 1.20
C LYS A 103 -10.75 6.40 2.04
N SER A 104 -10.63 5.20 1.48
CA SER A 104 -11.04 3.96 2.17
C SER A 104 -10.47 2.72 1.52
N SER A 105 -10.55 1.60 2.21
CA SER A 105 -10.25 0.28 1.65
C SER A 105 -11.09 -0.81 2.30
N ASP A 106 -11.27 -1.93 1.60
CA ASP A 106 -11.88 -3.15 2.14
C ASP A 106 -10.90 -4.33 2.02
N LYS A 107 -10.90 -5.20 3.02
CA LYS A 107 -10.07 -6.41 3.11
C LYS A 107 -8.55 -6.17 3.01
N LEU A 108 -8.10 -4.99 3.42
CA LEU A 108 -6.69 -4.61 3.51
C LEU A 108 -6.20 -4.45 4.95
N ASN A 109 -6.95 -4.95 5.93
CA ASN A 109 -6.64 -4.83 7.35
C ASN A 109 -6.37 -3.37 7.77
N TYR A 110 -7.12 -2.42 7.17
CA TYR A 110 -7.02 -1.03 7.55
C TYR A 110 -7.48 -0.85 9.00
N SER A 111 -6.67 -0.16 9.80
CA SER A 111 -6.99 0.19 11.17
C SER A 111 -6.53 1.59 11.50
N LYS A 112 -7.29 2.25 12.38
CA LYS A 112 -6.95 3.54 13.00
C LYS A 112 -6.64 3.32 14.48
N ASN A 113 -5.92 4.25 15.09
CA ASN A 113 -5.58 4.26 16.52
C ASN A 113 -4.79 3.02 16.96
N VAL A 114 -3.87 2.55 16.13
CA VAL A 114 -3.07 1.34 16.41
C VAL A 114 -2.01 1.58 17.47
N ILE A 115 -1.80 2.82 17.87
CA ILE A 115 -0.83 3.16 18.91
C ILE A 115 -1.45 3.04 20.30
N GLN A 116 -1.72 1.80 20.71
CA GLN A 116 -1.76 1.50 22.14
C GLN A 116 -0.30 1.43 22.62
N ARG A 117 0.14 2.49 23.27
CA ARG A 117 1.45 2.57 23.90
C ARG A 117 1.60 1.43 24.92
N PRO A 118 2.64 0.59 24.84
CA PRO A 118 3.07 -0.13 26.04
C PRO A 118 3.66 0.91 26.99
N THR A 119 2.96 1.20 28.06
CA THR A 119 3.32 2.23 29.06
C THR A 119 4.50 1.85 29.96
N ASN A 120 5.23 0.77 29.70
CA ASN A 120 6.13 0.16 30.69
C ASN A 120 7.60 -0.03 30.27
N PHE A 121 8.09 0.65 29.24
CA PHE A 121 9.54 0.69 29.02
C PHE A 121 9.99 2.13 28.77
N GLY A 122 10.88 2.62 29.65
CA GLY A 122 11.40 3.98 29.74
C GLY A 122 12.24 4.49 28.55
N ILE A 123 11.89 4.09 27.33
CA ILE A 123 12.42 4.64 26.07
C ILE A 123 11.24 5.31 25.39
N GLY A 124 11.32 6.63 25.22
CA GLY A 124 10.21 7.49 24.82
C GLY A 124 9.47 7.01 23.56
N PRO A 125 8.13 7.09 23.57
CA PRO A 125 7.25 6.54 22.53
C PRO A 125 7.32 7.27 21.18
N ILE A 126 8.01 8.39 21.10
CA ILE A 126 8.07 9.26 19.91
C ILE A 126 8.90 8.63 18.79
N ASN A 127 9.96 7.90 19.10
CA ASN A 127 10.91 7.42 18.10
C ASN A 127 10.41 6.22 17.27
N VAL A 128 9.54 5.38 17.79
CA VAL A 128 9.08 4.17 17.09
C VAL A 128 8.09 4.51 15.97
N ILE A 129 7.22 5.49 16.21
CA ILE A 129 6.21 5.92 15.22
C ILE A 129 6.90 6.69 14.09
N GLU A 130 7.77 7.62 14.46
CA GLU A 130 8.53 8.40 13.49
C GLU A 130 9.40 7.49 12.61
N ASP A 131 10.05 6.50 13.21
CA ASP A 131 10.86 5.52 12.47
C ASP A 131 10.00 4.67 11.50
N ALA A 132 8.80 4.24 11.89
CA ALA A 132 7.89 3.50 11.02
C ALA A 132 7.40 4.37 9.85
N ARG A 133 7.09 5.64 10.10
CA ARG A 133 6.69 6.61 9.06
C ARG A 133 7.82 6.88 8.07
N LEU A 134 9.01 7.15 8.57
CA LEU A 134 10.19 7.39 7.73
C LEU A 134 10.54 6.16 6.89
N LYS A 135 10.49 4.96 7.47
CA LYS A 135 10.69 3.71 6.75
C LYS A 135 9.64 3.49 5.66
N GLN A 136 8.38 3.86 5.93
CA GLN A 136 7.32 3.73 4.94
C GLN A 136 7.49 4.73 3.79
N ILE A 137 7.80 5.98 4.07
CA ILE A 137 8.11 6.98 3.03
C ILE A 137 9.33 6.56 2.22
N ALA A 138 10.37 6.02 2.87
CA ALA A 138 11.58 5.54 2.21
C ALA A 138 11.31 4.42 1.18
N ARG A 139 10.24 3.65 1.33
CA ARG A 139 9.83 2.64 0.33
C ARG A 139 9.42 3.24 -1.01
N PHE A 140 9.04 4.52 -1.01
CA PHE A 140 8.74 5.28 -2.22
C PHE A 140 9.96 6.04 -2.75
N SER A 141 11.16 5.91 -2.14
CA SER A 141 12.35 6.70 -2.50
C SER A 141 12.79 6.56 -3.97
N ALA A 142 12.42 5.46 -4.64
CA ALA A 142 12.65 5.28 -6.07
C ALA A 142 11.75 6.18 -6.95
N LEU A 143 10.68 6.76 -6.39
CA LEU A 143 9.81 7.69 -7.09
C LEU A 143 10.24 9.14 -6.84
N PRO A 144 10.31 9.99 -7.86
CA PRO A 144 10.49 11.43 -7.67
C PRO A 144 9.42 12.06 -6.78
N GLU A 145 8.21 11.49 -6.78
CA GLU A 145 7.07 11.89 -5.97
C GLU A 145 7.26 11.64 -4.46
N SER A 146 8.27 10.88 -4.05
CA SER A 146 8.53 10.56 -2.63
C SER A 146 8.68 11.78 -1.73
N LYS A 147 9.15 12.91 -2.29
CA LYS A 147 9.27 14.19 -1.58
C LYS A 147 7.91 14.79 -1.16
N TYR A 148 6.83 14.31 -1.77
CA TYR A 148 5.45 14.75 -1.54
C TYR A 148 4.65 13.71 -0.76
N ALA A 149 5.31 12.63 -0.32
CA ALA A 149 4.72 11.56 0.45
C ALA A 149 4.50 12.00 1.91
N VAL A 150 3.30 11.75 2.43
CA VAL A 150 2.91 11.99 3.81
C VAL A 150 2.34 10.69 4.38
N ALA A 151 2.97 10.14 5.40
CA ALA A 151 2.42 9.01 6.13
C ALA A 151 1.37 9.52 7.13
N LEU A 152 0.20 8.89 7.13
CA LEU A 152 -0.87 9.22 8.06
C LEU A 152 -0.57 8.66 9.44
N ASP A 153 -0.80 9.47 10.46
CA ASP A 153 -0.64 9.07 11.85
C ASP A 153 -1.64 7.97 12.22
N ASP A 154 -1.21 7.09 13.11
CA ASP A 154 -2.06 6.05 13.72
C ASP A 154 -2.84 5.16 12.75
N THR A 155 -2.35 5.01 11.51
CA THR A 155 -3.00 4.17 10.51
C THR A 155 -2.12 3.01 10.09
N LEU A 156 -2.71 1.84 9.91
CA LEU A 156 -2.04 0.69 9.30
C LEU A 156 -2.89 0.13 8.17
N ILE A 157 -2.21 -0.33 7.12
CA ILE A 157 -2.80 -0.99 5.96
C ILE A 157 -1.89 -2.12 5.48
N HIS A 158 -2.43 -3.05 4.70
CA HIS A 158 -1.64 -4.13 4.12
C HIS A 158 -0.56 -3.58 3.15
N PRO A 159 0.69 -4.08 3.20
CA PRO A 159 1.80 -3.58 2.38
C PRO A 159 1.57 -3.56 0.87
N SER A 160 0.66 -4.39 0.33
CA SER A 160 0.32 -4.39 -1.09
C SER A 160 -0.26 -3.05 -1.59
N TYR A 161 -0.81 -2.23 -0.70
CA TYR A 161 -1.26 -0.88 -1.01
C TYR A 161 -0.17 -0.03 -1.66
N GLU A 162 1.04 -0.15 -1.16
CA GLU A 162 2.23 0.55 -1.63
C GLU A 162 2.53 0.28 -3.12
N ALA A 163 2.51 -0.99 -3.53
CA ALA A 163 2.79 -1.37 -4.90
C ALA A 163 1.77 -0.76 -5.88
N TRP A 164 0.49 -0.71 -5.50
CA TRP A 164 -0.56 -0.15 -6.35
C TRP A 164 -0.47 1.38 -6.49
N LEU A 165 -0.03 2.08 -5.44
CA LEU A 165 0.26 3.51 -5.54
C LEU A 165 1.47 3.77 -6.45
N HIS A 166 2.50 2.93 -6.36
CA HIS A 166 3.67 3.00 -7.22
C HIS A 166 3.31 2.88 -8.71
N GLU A 167 2.47 1.91 -9.06
CA GLU A 167 1.96 1.70 -10.42
C GLU A 167 1.20 2.95 -10.90
N LEU A 168 0.24 3.44 -10.09
CA LEU A 168 -0.59 4.58 -10.45
C LEU A 168 0.24 5.86 -10.64
N LEU A 169 1.11 6.22 -9.69
CA LEU A 169 1.94 7.43 -9.77
C LEU A 169 2.91 7.39 -10.95
N SER A 170 3.58 6.26 -11.15
CA SER A 170 4.49 6.06 -12.28
C SER A 170 3.76 6.17 -13.62
N GLY A 171 2.53 5.66 -13.70
CA GLY A 171 1.68 5.76 -14.87
C GLY A 171 1.28 7.21 -15.17
N VAL A 172 0.81 7.95 -14.16
CA VAL A 172 0.44 9.37 -14.32
C VAL A 172 1.65 10.19 -14.80
N ARG A 173 2.80 10.04 -14.15
CA ARG A 173 4.03 10.74 -14.56
C ARG A 173 4.39 10.44 -16.00
N ARG A 174 4.34 9.17 -16.43
CA ARG A 174 4.62 8.75 -17.80
C ARG A 174 3.65 9.40 -18.80
N GLN A 175 2.35 9.44 -18.48
CA GLN A 175 1.37 10.08 -19.36
C GLN A 175 1.58 11.60 -19.45
N LEU A 176 1.90 12.27 -18.33
CA LEU A 176 2.22 13.68 -18.33
C LEU A 176 3.49 14.01 -19.15
N SER A 177 4.48 13.11 -19.16
CA SER A 177 5.75 13.34 -19.85
C SER A 177 5.64 13.27 -21.38
N VAL A 178 4.59 12.66 -21.92
CA VAL A 178 4.37 12.54 -23.39
C VAL A 178 3.43 13.60 -23.96
N LEU A 179 2.80 14.41 -23.09
CA LEU A 179 1.98 15.56 -23.49
C LEU A 179 2.85 16.78 -23.78
#